data_fd74ba98da517e3df4d63818c4234b99
#
_entry.id   fd74ba98da517e3df4d63818c4234b99
#
_cell.length_a   1.000
_cell.length_b   1.000
_cell.length_c   1.000
_cell.angle_alpha   90.00
_cell.angle_beta   90.00
_cell.angle_gamma   90.00
#
_symmetry.space_group_name_H-M   'P 1'
#
loop_
_entity.id
_entity.type
_entity.pdbx_description
1 polymer ?
#
loop_
_entity_poly.entity_id
_entity_poly.type
_entity_poly.pdbx_seq_one_letter_code
_entity_poly.pdbx_strand_id
1 'polypeptide(L)'
;MIAAAGADRPRERNPERSRERLLDAALTEFAEHGFAGARVGAIADRAGLNKQLISHHFGGKRGLYESVMRERRLRGGGELTTAPTSAGETVAGFFGRAGSDPEWIRVLLWEALDERDDEEISALGERRERYQDRIEWIREEQAAGRLPADLEADLLLLSLFGAALYPVLLPDVCEILTGDRPDQPAFADRYRDHLIRLVSHLGD
;
A
#
# COMPACT_ATOMS: atom_id res chain seq x y z
N MET A 1 -4.27 -4.09 61.69
CA MET A 1 -4.63 -3.06 60.67
C MET A 1 -4.30 -3.63 59.34
N ILE A 2 -5.34 -3.95 58.59
CA ILE A 2 -5.30 -4.75 57.35
C ILE A 2 -5.11 -3.79 56.19
N ALA A 3 -4.02 -3.94 55.45
CA ALA A 3 -3.82 -3.24 54.18
C ALA A 3 -4.60 -3.95 53.08
N ALA A 4 -5.52 -3.23 52.46
CA ALA A 4 -6.34 -3.71 51.37
C ALA A 4 -5.49 -3.94 50.10
N ALA A 5 -5.55 -5.15 49.61
CA ALA A 5 -5.05 -5.52 48.31
C ALA A 5 -5.85 -4.77 47.22
N GLY A 6 -5.17 -3.92 46.45
CA GLY A 6 -5.73 -3.30 45.25
C GLY A 6 -6.01 -4.40 44.21
N ALA A 7 -7.29 -4.69 44.01
CA ALA A 7 -7.73 -5.57 42.94
C ALA A 7 -7.35 -4.91 41.58
N ASP A 8 -6.46 -5.55 40.87
CA ASP A 8 -6.15 -5.26 39.46
C ASP A 8 -7.45 -5.47 38.66
N ARG A 9 -8.12 -4.35 38.31
CA ARG A 9 -9.28 -4.39 37.43
C ARG A 9 -8.84 -4.91 36.06
N PRO A 10 -9.53 -5.92 35.48
CA PRO A 10 -9.24 -6.36 34.12
C PRO A 10 -9.32 -5.13 33.20
N ARG A 11 -8.21 -4.81 32.50
CA ARG A 11 -8.21 -3.79 31.46
C ARG A 11 -9.38 -4.09 30.53
N GLU A 12 -10.35 -3.18 30.45
CA GLU A 12 -11.45 -3.23 29.49
C GLU A 12 -10.87 -3.59 28.14
N ARG A 13 -11.24 -4.77 27.65
CA ARG A 13 -10.88 -5.23 26.31
C ARG A 13 -11.64 -4.36 25.33
N ASN A 14 -11.00 -3.29 24.85
CA ASN A 14 -11.57 -2.48 23.76
C ASN A 14 -11.53 -3.33 22.47
N PRO A 15 -12.69 -3.79 21.94
CA PRO A 15 -12.75 -4.66 20.75
C PRO A 15 -12.12 -4.02 19.53
N GLU A 16 -12.28 -2.69 19.36
CA GLU A 16 -11.68 -1.93 18.26
C GLU A 16 -10.16 -1.98 18.30
N ARG A 17 -9.56 -1.74 19.46
CA ARG A 17 -8.11 -1.80 19.62
C ARG A 17 -7.55 -3.21 19.39
N SER A 18 -8.33 -4.24 19.74
CA SER A 18 -7.94 -5.63 19.46
C SER A 18 -8.00 -5.92 17.97
N ARG A 19 -9.03 -5.40 17.30
CA ARG A 19 -9.20 -5.52 15.84
C ARG A 19 -8.05 -4.84 15.09
N GLU A 20 -7.69 -3.60 15.46
CA GLU A 20 -6.55 -2.86 14.88
C GLU A 20 -5.23 -3.62 15.03
N ARG A 21 -4.91 -4.10 16.23
CA ARG A 21 -3.69 -4.87 16.49
C ARG A 21 -3.62 -6.16 15.66
N LEU A 22 -4.74 -6.83 15.42
CA LEU A 22 -4.80 -8.01 14.56
C LEU A 22 -4.58 -7.64 13.10
N LEU A 23 -5.11 -6.51 12.61
CA LEU A 23 -4.90 -6.04 11.25
C LEU A 23 -3.45 -5.66 10.99
N ASP A 24 -2.80 -4.93 11.92
CA ASP A 24 -1.40 -4.57 11.79
C ASP A 24 -0.49 -5.81 11.82
N ALA A 25 -0.71 -6.73 12.77
CA ALA A 25 0.04 -7.99 12.83
C ALA A 25 -0.17 -8.87 11.58
N ALA A 26 -1.38 -8.86 11.03
CA ALA A 26 -1.73 -9.61 9.84
C ALA A 26 -1.05 -9.03 8.59
N LEU A 27 -0.99 -7.70 8.47
CA LEU A 27 -0.27 -7.06 7.36
C LEU A 27 1.18 -7.53 7.31
N THR A 28 1.89 -7.49 8.44
CA THR A 28 3.28 -7.93 8.52
C THR A 28 3.42 -9.41 8.15
N GLU A 29 2.59 -10.28 8.70
CA GLU A 29 2.64 -11.73 8.42
C GLU A 29 2.33 -12.03 6.94
N PHE A 30 1.34 -11.36 6.34
CA PHE A 30 1.03 -11.51 4.91
C PHE A 30 2.13 -10.93 4.02
N ALA A 31 2.78 -9.84 4.42
CA ALA A 31 3.91 -9.28 3.69
C ALA A 31 5.13 -10.21 3.70
N GLU A 32 5.37 -10.94 4.79
CA GLU A 32 6.50 -11.85 4.94
C GLU A 32 6.26 -13.20 4.21
N HIS A 33 5.03 -13.72 4.21
CA HIS A 33 4.76 -15.11 3.85
C HIS A 33 3.68 -15.31 2.77
N GLY A 34 3.07 -14.24 2.26
CA GLY A 34 1.91 -14.30 1.38
C GLY A 34 0.67 -14.86 2.09
N PHE A 35 -0.47 -14.91 1.38
CA PHE A 35 -1.69 -15.49 1.95
C PHE A 35 -1.49 -16.97 2.27
N ALA A 36 -0.96 -17.77 1.36
CA ALA A 36 -0.81 -19.21 1.56
C ALA A 36 0.08 -19.56 2.77
N GLY A 37 1.25 -18.91 2.89
CA GLY A 37 2.26 -19.18 3.92
C GLY A 37 1.95 -18.62 5.30
N ALA A 38 1.16 -17.56 5.40
CA ALA A 38 0.83 -16.90 6.66
C ALA A 38 0.07 -17.81 7.64
N ARG A 39 0.38 -17.70 8.94
CA ARG A 39 -0.17 -18.53 10.01
C ARG A 39 -0.98 -17.71 11.01
N VAL A 40 -2.23 -18.09 11.23
CA VAL A 40 -3.15 -17.46 12.21
C VAL A 40 -2.57 -17.41 13.62
N GLY A 41 -1.80 -18.42 14.01
CA GLY A 41 -1.09 -18.46 15.29
C GLY A 41 -0.03 -17.36 15.38
N ALA A 42 0.82 -17.21 14.35
CA ALA A 42 1.86 -16.19 14.31
C ALA A 42 1.27 -14.76 14.34
N ILE A 43 0.15 -14.54 13.63
CA ILE A 43 -0.57 -13.26 13.68
C ILE A 43 -1.06 -12.96 15.11
N ALA A 44 -1.68 -13.94 15.77
CA ALA A 44 -2.20 -13.78 17.13
C ALA A 44 -1.06 -13.52 18.14
N ASP A 45 0.04 -14.24 18.03
CA ASP A 45 1.23 -14.09 18.88
C ASP A 45 1.87 -12.70 18.68
N ARG A 46 2.05 -12.26 17.44
CA ARG A 46 2.55 -10.91 17.10
C ARG A 46 1.63 -9.82 17.63
N ALA A 47 0.32 -10.00 17.54
CA ALA A 47 -0.68 -9.09 18.11
C ALA A 47 -0.74 -9.16 19.65
N GLY A 48 -0.16 -10.18 20.30
CA GLY A 48 -0.29 -10.43 21.75
C GLY A 48 -1.74 -10.69 22.15
N LEU A 49 -2.48 -11.44 21.32
CA LEU A 49 -3.91 -11.71 21.48
C LEU A 49 -4.21 -13.21 21.29
N ASN A 50 -5.39 -13.65 21.76
CA ASN A 50 -5.82 -15.02 21.51
C ASN A 50 -6.27 -15.21 20.06
N LYS A 51 -5.80 -16.31 19.41
CA LYS A 51 -6.17 -16.67 18.02
C LYS A 51 -7.66 -16.79 17.78
N GLN A 52 -8.46 -17.08 18.80
CA GLN A 52 -9.93 -17.15 18.70
C GLN A 52 -10.54 -15.81 18.33
N LEU A 53 -9.88 -14.68 18.66
CA LEU A 53 -10.35 -13.35 18.27
C LEU A 53 -10.29 -13.13 16.77
N ILE A 54 -9.40 -13.82 16.03
CA ILE A 54 -9.35 -13.75 14.57
C ILE A 54 -10.63 -14.36 13.98
N SER A 55 -11.04 -15.53 14.47
CA SER A 55 -12.32 -16.13 14.05
C SER A 55 -13.51 -15.29 14.45
N HIS A 56 -13.47 -14.67 15.65
CA HIS A 56 -14.56 -13.84 16.15
C HIS A 56 -14.73 -12.52 15.36
N HIS A 57 -13.62 -11.81 15.08
CA HIS A 57 -13.67 -10.50 14.40
C HIS A 57 -13.75 -10.59 12.87
N PHE A 58 -13.16 -11.64 12.29
CA PHE A 58 -12.92 -11.71 10.85
C PHE A 58 -13.46 -13.00 10.19
N GLY A 59 -13.99 -13.95 10.96
CA GLY A 59 -14.43 -15.23 10.39
C GLY A 59 -13.29 -16.18 10.01
N GLY A 60 -12.03 -15.83 10.28
CA GLY A 60 -10.85 -16.65 9.99
C GLY A 60 -9.79 -15.93 9.17
N LYS A 61 -8.83 -16.70 8.60
CA LYS A 61 -7.68 -16.16 7.88
C LYS A 61 -8.09 -15.38 6.64
N ARG A 62 -9.06 -15.89 5.84
CA ARG A 62 -9.55 -15.23 4.61
C ARG A 62 -10.20 -13.89 4.94
N GLY A 63 -11.15 -13.82 5.84
CA GLY A 63 -11.82 -12.57 6.21
C GLY A 63 -10.87 -11.55 6.87
N LEU A 64 -9.83 -12.02 7.58
CA LEU A 64 -8.76 -11.15 8.07
C LEU A 64 -7.94 -10.56 6.92
N TYR A 65 -7.54 -11.37 5.93
CA TYR A 65 -6.84 -10.92 4.73
C TYR A 65 -7.66 -9.89 3.95
N GLU A 66 -8.91 -10.17 3.66
CA GLU A 66 -9.84 -9.26 2.97
C GLU A 66 -10.01 -7.94 3.73
N SER A 67 -10.02 -7.99 5.07
CA SER A 67 -10.11 -6.79 5.90
C SER A 67 -8.83 -5.95 5.83
N VAL A 68 -7.64 -6.57 5.83
CA VAL A 68 -6.36 -5.90 5.59
C VAL A 68 -6.36 -5.23 4.22
N MET A 69 -6.73 -5.98 3.17
CA MET A 69 -6.77 -5.47 1.80
C MET A 69 -7.72 -4.29 1.65
N ARG A 70 -8.92 -4.38 2.21
CA ARG A 70 -9.92 -3.29 2.18
C ARG A 70 -9.41 -2.04 2.88
N GLU A 71 -8.91 -2.18 4.11
CA GLU A 71 -8.46 -1.05 4.90
C GLU A 71 -7.27 -0.33 4.25
N ARG A 72 -6.30 -1.08 3.73
CA ARG A 72 -5.13 -0.51 3.05
C ARG A 72 -5.50 0.14 1.71
N ARG A 73 -6.42 -0.44 0.95
CA ARG A 73 -6.95 0.17 -0.28
C ARG A 73 -7.67 1.49 -0.01
N LEU A 74 -8.44 1.59 1.08
CA LEU A 74 -9.10 2.82 1.49
C LEU A 74 -8.10 3.89 1.92
N ARG A 75 -7.08 3.54 2.72
CA ARG A 75 -6.02 4.47 3.12
C ARG A 75 -5.19 4.96 1.92
N GLY A 76 -4.81 4.07 1.01
CA GLY A 76 -4.05 4.43 -0.20
C GLY A 76 -4.85 5.19 -1.27
N GLY A 77 -6.18 5.13 -1.23
CA GLY A 77 -7.07 5.86 -2.15
C GLY A 77 -7.36 7.30 -1.73
N GLY A 78 -7.25 7.61 -0.42
CA GLY A 78 -7.67 8.89 0.14
C GLY A 78 -6.65 10.03 0.04
N GLU A 79 -5.37 9.73 -0.12
CA GLU A 79 -4.31 10.76 -0.07
C GLU A 79 -3.92 11.38 -1.42
N LEU A 80 -4.56 11.00 -2.52
CA LEU A 80 -4.48 11.75 -3.78
C LEU A 80 -5.41 12.97 -3.83
N THR A 81 -6.10 13.25 -2.72
CA THR A 81 -7.09 14.34 -2.64
C THR A 81 -6.49 15.73 -2.33
N THR A 82 -5.22 15.86 -2.05
CA THR A 82 -4.55 17.15 -2.24
C THR A 82 -4.30 17.30 -3.73
N ALA A 83 -4.99 18.23 -4.36
CA ALA A 83 -4.81 18.54 -5.77
C ALA A 83 -3.31 18.65 -6.06
N PRO A 84 -2.74 17.76 -6.90
CA PRO A 84 -1.32 17.83 -7.21
C PRO A 84 -1.07 19.12 -7.95
N THR A 85 0.00 19.81 -7.59
CA THR A 85 0.39 21.05 -8.25
C THR A 85 0.99 20.78 -9.62
N SER A 86 1.44 19.52 -9.87
CA SER A 86 1.91 19.05 -11.17
C SER A 86 1.84 17.53 -11.32
N ALA A 87 1.87 17.04 -12.57
CA ALA A 87 1.95 15.62 -12.87
C ALA A 87 3.21 14.97 -12.26
N GLY A 88 4.34 15.67 -12.26
CA GLY A 88 5.59 15.21 -11.67
C GLY A 88 5.48 15.01 -10.15
N GLU A 89 4.85 15.94 -9.44
CA GLU A 89 4.61 15.81 -8.00
C GLU A 89 3.66 14.66 -7.67
N THR A 90 2.68 14.40 -8.53
CA THR A 90 1.79 13.24 -8.38
C THR A 90 2.57 11.94 -8.46
N VAL A 91 3.44 11.77 -9.48
CA VAL A 91 4.28 10.58 -9.66
C VAL A 91 5.27 10.42 -8.50
N ALA A 92 5.93 11.51 -8.09
CA ALA A 92 6.82 11.54 -6.94
C ALA A 92 6.09 11.17 -5.64
N GLY A 93 4.83 11.57 -5.49
CA GLY A 93 3.96 11.18 -4.38
C GLY A 93 3.64 9.69 -4.36
N PHE A 94 3.48 9.03 -5.51
CA PHE A 94 3.34 7.56 -5.58
C PHE A 94 4.60 6.85 -5.08
N PHE A 95 5.78 7.30 -5.50
CA PHE A 95 7.05 6.77 -5.01
C PHE A 95 7.18 6.92 -3.49
N GLY A 96 6.93 8.12 -2.95
CA GLY A 96 7.02 8.38 -1.51
C GLY A 96 6.08 7.48 -0.69
N ARG A 97 4.83 7.30 -1.15
CA ARG A 97 3.88 6.39 -0.48
C ARG A 97 4.30 4.93 -0.54
N ALA A 98 4.79 4.47 -1.68
CA ALA A 98 5.29 3.11 -1.83
C ALA A 98 6.48 2.85 -0.88
N GLY A 99 7.39 3.81 -0.76
CA GLY A 99 8.52 3.74 0.16
C GLY A 99 8.12 3.81 1.65
N SER A 100 7.03 4.50 1.97
CA SER A 100 6.54 4.62 3.36
C SER A 100 5.75 3.40 3.86
N ASP A 101 5.27 2.53 2.97
CA ASP A 101 4.52 1.31 3.33
C ASP A 101 5.02 0.08 2.54
N PRO A 102 6.27 -0.35 2.78
CA PRO A 102 6.87 -1.47 2.03
C PRO A 102 6.16 -2.80 2.31
N GLU A 103 5.52 -2.98 3.46
CA GLU A 103 4.73 -4.17 3.77
C GLU A 103 3.51 -4.27 2.86
N TRP A 104 2.82 -3.16 2.63
CA TRP A 104 1.70 -3.10 1.69
C TRP A 104 2.12 -3.44 0.26
N ILE A 105 3.24 -2.90 -0.20
CA ILE A 105 3.79 -3.22 -1.52
C ILE A 105 4.09 -4.72 -1.66
N ARG A 106 4.67 -5.35 -0.63
CA ARG A 106 4.91 -6.81 -0.63
C ARG A 106 3.61 -7.62 -0.69
N VAL A 107 2.58 -7.22 0.03
CA VAL A 107 1.26 -7.88 -0.04
C VAL A 107 0.67 -7.78 -1.45
N LEU A 108 0.79 -6.62 -2.12
CA LEU A 108 0.36 -6.46 -3.51
C LEU A 108 1.15 -7.33 -4.49
N LEU A 109 2.45 -7.53 -4.25
CA LEU A 109 3.27 -8.45 -5.05
C LEU A 109 2.82 -9.90 -4.87
N TRP A 110 2.55 -10.32 -3.63
CA TRP A 110 2.00 -11.65 -3.36
C TRP A 110 0.64 -11.83 -4.05
N GLU A 111 -0.27 -10.83 -3.96
CA GLU A 111 -1.55 -10.85 -4.67
C GLU A 111 -1.38 -11.01 -6.20
N ALA A 112 -0.34 -10.39 -6.78
CA ALA A 112 -0.07 -10.48 -8.21
C ALA A 112 0.52 -11.84 -8.64
N LEU A 113 1.18 -12.55 -7.73
CA LEU A 113 1.79 -13.86 -7.97
C LEU A 113 0.83 -15.03 -7.68
N ASP A 114 -0.17 -14.84 -6.83
CA ASP A 114 -1.17 -15.86 -6.53
C ASP A 114 -2.13 -16.01 -7.72
N GLU A 115 -2.54 -17.25 -8.01
CA GLU A 115 -3.60 -17.51 -8.98
C GLU A 115 -4.92 -16.95 -8.44
N ARG A 116 -5.62 -16.16 -9.27
CA ARG A 116 -6.85 -15.47 -8.88
C ARG A 116 -8.03 -16.44 -8.89
N ASP A 117 -8.74 -16.52 -7.78
CA ASP A 117 -10.07 -17.12 -7.72
C ASP A 117 -11.13 -16.16 -8.31
N ASP A 118 -12.20 -16.71 -8.92
CA ASP A 118 -13.27 -15.93 -9.56
C ASP A 118 -13.99 -14.93 -8.62
N GLU A 119 -13.91 -15.11 -7.29
CA GLU A 119 -14.45 -14.18 -6.30
C GLU A 119 -13.65 -12.87 -6.18
N GLU A 120 -12.38 -12.85 -6.58
CA GLU A 120 -11.55 -11.63 -6.59
C GLU A 120 -11.93 -10.64 -7.71
N ILE A 121 -12.70 -11.07 -8.69
CA ILE A 121 -13.20 -10.23 -9.80
C ILE A 121 -14.06 -9.06 -9.28
N SER A 122 -14.76 -9.23 -8.16
CA SER A 122 -15.57 -8.16 -7.53
C SER A 122 -14.69 -7.01 -6.99
N ALA A 123 -13.55 -7.32 -6.39
CA ALA A 123 -12.61 -6.30 -5.91
C ALA A 123 -11.92 -5.53 -7.06
N LEU A 124 -11.88 -6.11 -8.27
CA LEU A 124 -11.39 -5.44 -9.47
C LEU A 124 -12.32 -4.30 -9.94
N GLY A 125 -13.62 -4.36 -9.64
CA GLY A 125 -14.58 -3.30 -10.02
C GLY A 125 -14.23 -1.96 -9.38
N GLU A 126 -14.12 -1.92 -8.04
CA GLU A 126 -13.75 -0.70 -7.30
C GLU A 126 -12.33 -0.20 -7.65
N ARG A 127 -11.40 -1.12 -7.96
CA ARG A 127 -10.07 -0.76 -8.45
C ARG A 127 -10.16 -0.12 -9.83
N ARG A 128 -10.98 -0.67 -10.72
CA ARG A 128 -11.15 -0.16 -12.09
C ARG A 128 -11.64 1.28 -12.08
N GLU A 129 -12.65 1.61 -11.30
CA GLU A 129 -13.17 2.98 -11.17
C GLU A 129 -12.07 3.96 -10.76
N ARG A 130 -11.30 3.67 -9.71
CA ARG A 130 -10.18 4.52 -9.25
C ARG A 130 -9.07 4.68 -10.29
N TYR A 131 -8.82 3.66 -11.13
CA TYR A 131 -7.84 3.79 -12.21
C TYR A 131 -8.41 4.58 -13.40
N GLN A 132 -9.73 4.50 -13.66
CA GLN A 132 -10.38 5.32 -14.66
C GLN A 132 -10.28 6.81 -14.31
N ASP A 133 -10.52 7.21 -13.06
CA ASP A 133 -10.36 8.59 -12.59
C ASP A 133 -8.93 9.10 -12.84
N ARG A 134 -7.93 8.25 -12.64
CA ARG A 134 -6.53 8.60 -12.89
C ARG A 134 -6.20 8.72 -14.39
N ILE A 135 -6.77 7.85 -15.22
CA ILE A 135 -6.62 7.93 -16.67
C ILE A 135 -7.28 9.22 -17.17
N GLU A 136 -8.45 9.58 -16.66
CA GLU A 136 -9.12 10.84 -17.03
C GLU A 136 -8.28 12.06 -16.62
N TRP A 137 -7.70 12.05 -15.43
CA TRP A 137 -6.77 13.09 -15.03
C TRP A 137 -5.56 13.20 -15.99
N ILE A 138 -4.96 12.09 -16.46
CA ILE A 138 -3.90 12.12 -17.49
C ILE A 138 -4.40 12.81 -18.76
N ARG A 139 -5.63 12.50 -19.21
CA ARG A 139 -6.22 13.14 -20.39
C ARG A 139 -6.41 14.66 -20.22
N GLU A 140 -6.81 15.09 -19.02
CA GLU A 140 -6.91 16.51 -18.67
C GLU A 140 -5.54 17.21 -18.73
N GLU A 141 -4.48 16.55 -18.22
CA GLU A 141 -3.11 17.07 -18.29
C GLU A 141 -2.60 17.13 -19.74
N GLN A 142 -2.94 16.15 -20.58
CA GLN A 142 -2.64 16.13 -22.01
C GLN A 142 -3.40 17.26 -22.75
N ALA A 143 -4.68 17.43 -22.48
CA ALA A 143 -5.49 18.51 -23.08
C ALA A 143 -5.00 19.90 -22.69
N ALA A 144 -4.42 20.05 -21.50
CA ALA A 144 -3.81 21.29 -21.02
C ALA A 144 -2.36 21.51 -21.52
N GLY A 145 -1.80 20.59 -22.32
CA GLY A 145 -0.44 20.67 -22.84
C GLY A 145 0.66 20.43 -21.79
N ARG A 146 0.32 19.86 -20.64
CA ARG A 146 1.29 19.54 -19.58
C ARG A 146 1.84 18.13 -19.64
N LEU A 147 1.22 17.26 -20.45
CA LEU A 147 1.71 15.93 -20.80
C LEU A 147 1.58 15.71 -22.32
N PRO A 148 2.38 14.81 -22.92
CA PRO A 148 2.38 14.56 -24.35
C PRO A 148 1.03 13.97 -24.79
N ALA A 149 0.39 14.61 -25.78
CA ALA A 149 -0.93 14.22 -26.29
C ALA A 149 -0.87 13.08 -27.33
N ASP A 150 0.31 12.71 -27.79
CA ASP A 150 0.58 11.62 -28.74
C ASP A 150 0.74 10.26 -28.07
N LEU A 151 0.76 10.20 -26.73
CA LEU A 151 0.80 8.97 -25.95
C LEU A 151 -0.59 8.56 -25.46
N GLU A 152 -0.88 7.25 -25.47
CA GLU A 152 -2.11 6.72 -24.89
C GLU A 152 -2.11 6.92 -23.37
N ALA A 153 -3.18 7.53 -22.82
CA ALA A 153 -3.25 7.96 -21.42
C ALA A 153 -3.08 6.81 -20.41
N ASP A 154 -3.62 5.64 -20.71
CA ASP A 154 -3.50 4.43 -19.87
C ASP A 154 -2.09 3.85 -19.90
N LEU A 155 -1.43 3.82 -21.05
CA LEU A 155 -0.04 3.36 -21.17
C LEU A 155 0.93 4.37 -20.54
N LEU A 156 0.67 5.66 -20.67
CA LEU A 156 1.43 6.70 -19.99
C LEU A 156 1.31 6.54 -18.46
N LEU A 157 0.10 6.37 -17.94
CA LEU A 157 -0.12 6.13 -16.51
C LEU A 157 0.61 4.87 -16.02
N LEU A 158 0.57 3.78 -16.80
CA LEU A 158 1.29 2.55 -16.49
C LEU A 158 2.81 2.77 -16.42
N SER A 159 3.36 3.53 -17.36
CA SER A 159 4.78 3.87 -17.42
C SER A 159 5.22 4.72 -16.21
N LEU A 160 4.41 5.71 -15.85
CA LEU A 160 4.65 6.57 -14.69
C LEU A 160 4.58 5.79 -13.36
N PHE A 161 3.64 4.86 -13.23
CA PHE A 161 3.59 3.94 -12.08
C PHE A 161 4.80 3.03 -12.04
N GLY A 162 5.22 2.49 -13.19
CA GLY A 162 6.44 1.70 -13.29
C GLY A 162 7.66 2.46 -12.78
N ALA A 163 7.85 3.70 -13.24
CA ALA A 163 8.93 4.56 -12.76
C ALA A 163 8.84 4.82 -11.25
N ALA A 164 7.65 5.11 -10.72
CA ALA A 164 7.49 5.37 -9.28
C ALA A 164 7.73 4.15 -8.39
N LEU A 165 7.33 2.96 -8.84
CA LEU A 165 7.34 1.76 -8.00
C LEU A 165 8.60 0.92 -8.16
N TYR A 166 9.28 0.96 -9.30
CA TYR A 166 10.39 0.09 -9.63
C TYR A 166 11.51 0.05 -8.55
N PRO A 167 11.99 1.19 -8.00
CA PRO A 167 13.01 1.14 -6.97
C PRO A 167 12.57 0.41 -5.69
N VAL A 168 11.29 0.56 -5.32
CA VAL A 168 10.72 -0.06 -4.11
C VAL A 168 10.49 -1.56 -4.31
N LEU A 169 10.07 -1.96 -5.51
CA LEU A 169 9.83 -3.35 -5.87
C LEU A 169 11.12 -4.16 -6.00
N LEU A 170 12.19 -3.55 -6.52
CA LEU A 170 13.48 -4.17 -6.82
C LEU A 170 14.63 -3.38 -6.18
N PRO A 171 14.71 -3.33 -4.84
CA PRO A 171 15.67 -2.51 -4.12
C PRO A 171 17.13 -2.86 -4.44
N ASP A 172 17.43 -4.14 -4.67
CA ASP A 172 18.79 -4.58 -5.00
C ASP A 172 19.21 -4.12 -6.41
N VAL A 173 18.28 -4.08 -7.36
CA VAL A 173 18.53 -3.52 -8.70
C VAL A 173 18.73 -2.01 -8.62
N CYS A 174 17.95 -1.32 -7.77
CA CYS A 174 18.14 0.10 -7.50
C CYS A 174 19.54 0.37 -6.96
N GLU A 175 20.01 -0.40 -5.99
CA GLU A 175 21.35 -0.28 -5.42
C GLU A 175 22.46 -0.55 -6.45
N ILE A 176 22.31 -1.58 -7.28
CA ILE A 176 23.26 -1.89 -8.37
C ILE A 176 23.39 -0.73 -9.35
N LEU A 177 22.27 -0.10 -9.72
CA LEU A 177 22.26 0.96 -10.73
C LEU A 177 22.70 2.34 -10.17
N THR A 178 22.43 2.61 -8.91
CA THR A 178 22.58 3.96 -8.35
C THR A 178 23.62 4.08 -7.24
N GLY A 179 24.04 2.95 -6.67
CA GLY A 179 24.89 2.87 -5.48
C GLY A 179 24.14 3.10 -4.16
N ASP A 180 22.81 3.37 -4.23
CA ASP A 180 21.99 3.69 -3.06
C ASP A 180 20.76 2.81 -2.98
N ARG A 181 20.27 2.55 -1.77
CA ARG A 181 18.99 1.84 -1.54
C ARG A 181 17.82 2.83 -1.49
N PRO A 182 16.61 2.39 -1.93
CA PRO A 182 15.43 3.26 -2.02
C PRO A 182 14.90 3.72 -0.65
N ASP A 183 15.25 3.05 0.45
CA ASP A 183 14.87 3.40 1.82
C ASP A 183 15.81 4.44 2.46
N GLN A 184 16.91 4.82 1.80
CA GLN A 184 17.80 5.89 2.27
C GLN A 184 17.19 7.26 1.96
N PRO A 185 17.08 8.17 2.94
CA PRO A 185 16.49 9.51 2.74
C PRO A 185 17.11 10.30 1.59
N ALA A 186 18.45 10.28 1.48
CA ALA A 186 19.16 11.00 0.43
C ALA A 186 18.81 10.49 -0.99
N PHE A 187 18.61 9.16 -1.15
CA PHE A 187 18.12 8.60 -2.41
C PHE A 187 16.67 9.00 -2.65
N ALA A 188 15.83 8.90 -1.63
CA ALA A 188 14.41 9.21 -1.75
C ALA A 188 14.18 10.65 -2.23
N ASP A 189 14.88 11.63 -1.66
CA ASP A 189 14.82 13.03 -2.07
C ASP A 189 15.31 13.21 -3.50
N ARG A 190 16.48 12.65 -3.84
CA ARG A 190 17.09 12.71 -5.18
C ARG A 190 16.18 12.10 -6.25
N TYR A 191 15.56 10.95 -5.96
CA TYR A 191 14.70 10.25 -6.90
C TYR A 191 13.34 10.96 -7.07
N ARG A 192 12.80 11.52 -5.99
CA ARG A 192 11.63 12.38 -6.05
C ARG A 192 11.84 13.56 -6.99
N ASP A 193 12.95 14.30 -6.84
CA ASP A 193 13.30 15.43 -7.71
C ASP A 193 13.54 14.98 -9.16
N HIS A 194 14.10 13.78 -9.36
CA HIS A 194 14.27 13.19 -10.67
C HIS A 194 12.92 12.91 -11.34
N LEU A 195 11.96 12.31 -10.63
CA LEU A 195 10.62 12.03 -11.16
C LEU A 195 9.88 13.31 -11.56
N ILE A 196 9.97 14.36 -10.75
CA ILE A 196 9.38 15.66 -11.06
C ILE A 196 9.96 16.21 -12.38
N ARG A 197 11.28 16.20 -12.53
CA ARG A 197 11.94 16.67 -13.75
C ARG A 197 11.68 15.77 -14.95
N LEU A 198 11.67 14.46 -14.77
CA LEU A 198 11.39 13.51 -15.85
C LEU A 198 10.01 13.79 -16.46
N VAL A 199 9.00 13.97 -15.61
CA VAL A 199 7.62 14.24 -16.07
C VAL A 199 7.52 15.62 -16.70
N SER A 200 8.20 16.66 -16.16
CA SER A 200 8.19 17.99 -16.78
C SER A 200 8.79 18.00 -18.19
N HIS A 201 9.85 17.24 -18.43
CA HIS A 201 10.43 17.11 -19.77
C HIS A 201 9.59 16.30 -20.77
N LEU A 202 8.57 15.57 -20.31
CA LEU A 202 7.62 14.92 -21.22
C LEU A 202 6.62 15.95 -21.78
N GLY A 203 6.36 17.07 -21.09
CA GLY A 203 5.42 18.11 -21.51
C GLY A 203 6.04 19.21 -22.36
N ASP A 204 7.36 19.23 -22.52
CA ASP A 204 8.11 20.18 -23.36
C ASP A 204 8.20 19.66 -24.80
#